data_96a69459f181d321209d2e0cf9dfca2a
#
_entry.id   96a69459f181d321209d2e0cf9dfca2a
#
_cell.length_a   1.000
_cell.length_b   1.000
_cell.length_c   1.000
_cell.angle_alpha   90.00
_cell.angle_beta   90.00
_cell.angle_gamma   90.00
#
_symmetry.space_group_name_H-M   'P 1'
#
loop_
_entity.id
_entity.type
_entity.pdbx_description
1 polymer ?
#
loop_
_entity_poly.entity_id
_entity_poly.type
_entity_poly.pdbx_seq_one_letter_code
_entity_poly.pdbx_strand_id
1 'polypeptide(L)'
;MSLRNKRIISLDMATAVAGTKYRGEFEDRIRKILKEIESNDDIILFIDEIHTLVGAGGAEGAIDASNIFKPALARNKLRCIGATTISEYKKYIEKDGALDRRFQKVTVEAPDKKTVKEILMKLKTIYEKYHFVTVDNDIVDLIIDLSEKYVYDRNQPDKAIDILDEVCARVSLKENKNIKKYNMLKKELTNTMKKKKEYILNSNFKEASKCKEKENLIMNEINNLEIKVRNRSKKEVTKEDVAEVVHLKTKIPVYEILNDNVKIIKDLEKKLNDKIIGQEKALKELIHIAKKIKLGFRDSNKCYSMMFMGPSGVGKTELAKTFGKCMTGNNIIK
;
A
#
# COMPACT_ATOMS: atom_id res chain seq x y z
N MET A 1 -0.81 -39.28 17.55
CA MET A 1 0.59 -38.85 17.65
C MET A 1 0.65 -37.46 18.21
N SER A 2 1.44 -37.24 19.27
CA SER A 2 1.61 -35.89 19.83
C SER A 2 2.46 -35.04 18.89
N LEU A 3 2.00 -33.82 18.55
CA LEU A 3 2.79 -32.82 17.84
C LEU A 3 3.79 -32.09 18.76
N ARG A 4 3.82 -32.47 20.04
CA ARG A 4 4.74 -31.94 21.02
C ARG A 4 6.16 -32.28 20.60
N ASN A 5 7.05 -31.32 20.58
CA ASN A 5 8.45 -31.40 20.16
C ASN A 5 8.70 -31.53 18.64
N LYS A 6 7.69 -31.29 17.79
CA LYS A 6 7.91 -31.16 16.33
C LYS A 6 8.46 -29.78 16.00
N ARG A 7 9.36 -29.72 15.03
CA ARG A 7 9.96 -28.48 14.51
C ARG A 7 9.46 -28.23 13.09
N ILE A 8 9.01 -27.04 12.81
CA ILE A 8 8.68 -26.62 11.44
C ILE A 8 9.92 -25.97 10.84
N ILE A 9 10.39 -26.52 9.72
CA ILE A 9 11.55 -26.00 8.97
C ILE A 9 11.04 -25.49 7.64
N SER A 10 11.29 -24.21 7.34
CA SER A 10 10.92 -23.62 6.05
C SER A 10 12.03 -23.87 5.04
N LEU A 11 11.63 -24.39 3.87
CA LEU A 11 12.49 -24.55 2.71
C LEU A 11 12.16 -23.46 1.69
N ASP A 12 13.12 -22.57 1.47
CA ASP A 12 13.06 -21.58 0.40
C ASP A 12 13.67 -22.16 -0.87
N MET A 13 12.81 -22.38 -1.86
CA MET A 13 13.21 -22.96 -3.15
C MET A 13 14.13 -22.03 -3.94
N ALA A 14 13.96 -20.71 -3.85
CA ALA A 14 14.82 -19.74 -4.51
C ALA A 14 16.26 -19.79 -3.96
N THR A 15 16.40 -19.87 -2.64
CA THR A 15 17.70 -20.05 -1.99
C THR A 15 18.31 -21.42 -2.31
N ALA A 16 17.51 -22.48 -2.44
CA ALA A 16 17.99 -23.82 -2.80
C ALA A 16 18.58 -23.88 -4.21
N VAL A 17 18.04 -23.09 -5.15
CA VAL A 17 18.56 -22.96 -6.54
C VAL A 17 19.77 -22.03 -6.58
N ALA A 18 19.85 -21.04 -5.70
CA ALA A 18 20.93 -20.06 -5.71
C ALA A 18 22.33 -20.71 -5.56
N GLY A 19 23.24 -20.34 -6.45
CA GLY A 19 24.62 -20.84 -6.46
C GLY A 19 24.81 -22.20 -7.13
N THR A 20 23.77 -22.82 -7.69
CA THR A 20 23.92 -24.04 -8.51
C THR A 20 24.11 -23.64 -9.98
N LYS A 21 25.17 -24.15 -10.60
CA LYS A 21 25.46 -23.88 -12.04
C LYS A 21 24.75 -24.87 -12.95
N TYR A 22 24.49 -26.07 -12.45
CA TYR A 22 23.91 -27.16 -13.22
C TYR A 22 22.70 -27.75 -12.52
N ARG A 23 21.74 -28.22 -13.29
CA ARG A 23 20.52 -28.87 -12.79
C ARG A 23 20.83 -30.01 -11.81
N GLY A 24 21.84 -30.83 -12.06
CA GLY A 24 22.23 -31.94 -11.21
C GLY A 24 22.69 -31.52 -9.80
N GLU A 25 23.37 -30.39 -9.69
CA GLU A 25 23.80 -29.87 -8.37
C GLU A 25 22.61 -29.47 -7.49
N PHE A 26 21.58 -28.90 -8.09
CA PHE A 26 20.33 -28.58 -7.40
C PHE A 26 19.60 -29.85 -6.99
N GLU A 27 19.44 -30.81 -7.91
CA GLU A 27 18.79 -32.09 -7.61
C GLU A 27 19.48 -32.83 -6.46
N ASP A 28 20.81 -32.86 -6.45
CA ASP A 28 21.61 -33.50 -5.39
C ASP A 28 21.45 -32.76 -4.05
N ARG A 29 21.40 -31.42 -4.08
CA ARG A 29 21.18 -30.61 -2.86
C ARG A 29 19.81 -30.94 -2.26
N ILE A 30 18.75 -30.93 -3.06
CA ILE A 30 17.40 -31.27 -2.60
C ILE A 30 17.33 -32.72 -2.09
N ARG A 31 17.94 -33.66 -2.78
CA ARG A 31 18.00 -35.07 -2.33
C ARG A 31 18.69 -35.22 -0.96
N LYS A 32 19.76 -34.46 -0.69
CA LYS A 32 20.45 -34.46 0.61
C LYS A 32 19.54 -33.88 1.70
N ILE A 33 18.88 -32.76 1.44
CA ILE A 33 17.93 -32.14 2.38
C ILE A 33 16.79 -33.10 2.70
N LEU A 34 16.19 -33.72 1.69
CA LEU A 34 15.09 -34.66 1.90
C LEU A 34 15.53 -35.90 2.69
N LYS A 35 16.72 -36.45 2.44
CA LYS A 35 17.26 -37.58 3.21
C LYS A 35 17.45 -37.22 4.69
N GLU A 36 17.93 -36.02 4.97
CA GLU A 36 18.09 -35.53 6.34
C GLU A 36 16.74 -35.38 7.05
N ILE A 37 15.73 -34.84 6.35
CA ILE A 37 14.37 -34.70 6.87
C ILE A 37 13.72 -36.08 7.08
N GLU A 38 13.88 -37.02 6.14
CA GLU A 38 13.34 -38.38 6.24
C GLU A 38 13.94 -39.19 7.41
N SER A 39 15.17 -38.86 7.84
CA SER A 39 15.84 -39.46 8.98
C SER A 39 15.42 -38.86 10.34
N ASN A 40 14.72 -37.76 10.35
CA ASN A 40 14.32 -37.04 11.55
C ASN A 40 12.79 -36.91 11.64
N ASP A 41 12.17 -37.76 12.41
CA ASP A 41 10.71 -37.84 12.57
C ASP A 41 10.08 -36.60 13.19
N ASP A 42 10.83 -35.71 13.83
CA ASP A 42 10.38 -34.49 14.49
C ASP A 42 10.34 -33.26 13.56
N ILE A 43 10.75 -33.42 12.31
CA ILE A 43 10.71 -32.33 11.33
C ILE A 43 9.40 -32.34 10.55
N ILE A 44 8.80 -31.15 10.41
CA ILE A 44 7.72 -30.84 9.47
C ILE A 44 8.27 -29.82 8.49
N LEU A 45 8.32 -30.18 7.21
CA LEU A 45 8.77 -29.28 6.16
C LEU A 45 7.68 -28.28 5.79
N PHE A 46 7.98 -27.00 5.79
CA PHE A 46 7.10 -25.97 5.24
C PHE A 46 7.70 -25.44 3.93
N ILE A 47 6.88 -25.40 2.87
CA ILE A 47 7.27 -24.86 1.56
C ILE A 47 6.29 -23.77 1.19
N ASP A 48 6.76 -22.55 1.16
CA ASP A 48 5.98 -21.44 0.60
C ASP A 48 6.03 -21.50 -0.93
N GLU A 49 4.98 -21.01 -1.58
CA GLU A 49 4.84 -21.08 -3.04
C GLU A 49 5.11 -22.49 -3.61
N ILE A 50 4.51 -23.53 -3.00
CA ILE A 50 4.79 -24.94 -3.34
C ILE A 50 4.57 -25.26 -4.83
N HIS A 51 3.81 -24.42 -5.56
CA HIS A 51 3.63 -24.55 -7.01
C HIS A 51 4.96 -24.41 -7.78
N THR A 52 5.97 -23.77 -7.19
CA THR A 52 7.31 -23.65 -7.78
C THR A 52 8.02 -24.99 -7.94
N LEU A 53 7.62 -26.03 -7.20
CA LEU A 53 8.12 -27.38 -7.37
C LEU A 53 7.78 -27.98 -8.73
N VAL A 54 6.66 -27.58 -9.32
CA VAL A 54 6.10 -28.18 -10.56
C VAL A 54 6.60 -27.46 -11.83
N GLY A 55 7.73 -26.77 -11.76
CA GLY A 55 8.32 -26.13 -12.95
C GLY A 55 7.50 -24.94 -13.45
N ALA A 56 7.12 -24.03 -12.58
CA ALA A 56 6.37 -22.80 -12.89
C ALA A 56 7.15 -21.79 -13.76
N GLY A 57 8.30 -22.17 -14.30
CA GLY A 57 9.06 -21.39 -15.27
C GLY A 57 8.94 -22.00 -16.66
N GLY A 58 8.10 -21.42 -17.52
CA GLY A 58 7.96 -21.81 -18.93
C GLY A 58 9.17 -21.48 -19.81
N ALA A 59 10.36 -21.35 -19.25
CA ALA A 59 11.62 -21.20 -19.99
C ALA A 59 12.28 -22.58 -20.12
N GLU A 60 12.86 -22.86 -21.26
CA GLU A 60 13.75 -24.03 -21.48
C GLU A 60 14.83 -24.03 -20.40
N GLY A 61 14.75 -25.02 -19.47
CA GLY A 61 15.66 -25.11 -18.32
C GLY A 61 14.99 -24.98 -16.94
N ALA A 62 13.68 -24.78 -16.86
CA ALA A 62 12.95 -24.77 -15.58
C ALA A 62 13.16 -26.09 -14.83
N ILE A 63 13.66 -25.98 -13.60
CA ILE A 63 14.01 -27.14 -12.77
C ILE A 63 12.71 -27.71 -12.20
N ASP A 64 12.28 -28.88 -12.69
CA ASP A 64 11.14 -29.62 -12.15
C ASP A 64 11.60 -30.42 -10.92
N ALA A 65 11.42 -29.82 -9.73
CA ALA A 65 11.73 -30.49 -8.47
C ALA A 65 10.66 -31.54 -8.07
N SER A 66 9.49 -31.51 -8.70
CA SER A 66 8.36 -32.37 -8.31
C SER A 66 8.73 -33.85 -8.36
N ASN A 67 9.54 -34.28 -9.34
CA ASN A 67 9.99 -35.63 -9.49
C ASN A 67 10.89 -36.13 -8.34
N ILE A 68 11.51 -35.22 -7.60
CA ILE A 68 12.33 -35.55 -6.42
C ILE A 68 11.44 -35.65 -5.17
N PHE A 69 10.42 -34.79 -5.06
CA PHE A 69 9.51 -34.75 -3.91
C PHE A 69 8.45 -35.87 -3.97
N LYS A 70 7.97 -36.23 -5.16
CA LYS A 70 6.94 -37.28 -5.35
C LYS A 70 7.26 -38.63 -4.64
N PRO A 71 8.47 -39.19 -4.76
CA PRO A 71 8.82 -40.43 -4.05
C PRO A 71 8.84 -40.27 -2.52
N ALA A 72 9.33 -39.14 -2.01
CA ALA A 72 9.39 -38.85 -0.56
C ALA A 72 7.99 -38.71 0.04
N LEU A 73 7.11 -37.98 -0.63
CA LEU A 73 5.70 -37.84 -0.26
C LEU A 73 4.94 -39.18 -0.37
N ALA A 74 5.25 -39.97 -1.39
CA ALA A 74 4.58 -41.28 -1.61
C ALA A 74 4.83 -42.29 -0.50
N ARG A 75 6.00 -42.25 0.12
CA ARG A 75 6.41 -43.20 1.18
C ARG A 75 5.95 -42.79 2.58
N ASN A 76 5.17 -41.74 2.73
CA ASN A 76 4.75 -41.15 4.01
C ASN A 76 5.93 -40.82 4.97
N LYS A 77 7.12 -40.66 4.44
CA LYS A 77 8.32 -40.31 5.21
C LYS A 77 8.51 -38.82 5.35
N LEU A 78 7.88 -38.04 4.48
CA LEU A 78 7.96 -36.60 4.48
C LEU A 78 6.64 -36.00 4.99
N ARG A 79 6.71 -35.27 6.11
CA ARG A 79 5.60 -34.43 6.58
C ARG A 79 5.82 -33.05 6.01
N CYS A 80 4.89 -32.61 5.15
CA CYS A 80 5.03 -31.35 4.43
C CYS A 80 3.75 -30.53 4.53
N ILE A 81 3.93 -29.22 4.76
CA ILE A 81 2.90 -28.20 4.65
C ILE A 81 3.29 -27.31 3.47
N GLY A 82 2.43 -27.19 2.49
CA GLY A 82 2.64 -26.31 1.34
C GLY A 82 1.65 -25.15 1.36
N ALA A 83 2.11 -23.96 1.03
CA ALA A 83 1.27 -22.79 0.81
C ALA A 83 1.30 -22.41 -0.67
N THR A 84 0.14 -22.02 -1.22
CA THR A 84 0.01 -21.52 -2.59
C THR A 84 -1.30 -20.77 -2.77
N THR A 85 -1.46 -20.04 -3.85
CA THR A 85 -2.74 -19.41 -4.21
C THR A 85 -3.69 -20.41 -4.88
N ILE A 86 -5.01 -20.16 -4.82
CA ILE A 86 -6.02 -21.01 -5.47
C ILE A 86 -5.79 -21.08 -6.99
N SER A 87 -5.38 -19.97 -7.60
CA SER A 87 -5.09 -19.90 -9.04
C SER A 87 -3.89 -20.75 -9.44
N GLU A 88 -2.81 -20.68 -8.68
CA GLU A 88 -1.60 -21.49 -8.90
C GLU A 88 -1.80 -22.95 -8.59
N TYR A 89 -2.55 -23.24 -7.51
CA TYR A 89 -2.96 -24.61 -7.22
C TYR A 89 -3.66 -25.25 -8.43
N LYS A 90 -4.70 -24.60 -8.98
CA LYS A 90 -5.44 -25.10 -10.17
C LYS A 90 -4.56 -25.21 -11.41
N LYS A 91 -3.62 -24.28 -11.59
CA LYS A 91 -2.77 -24.24 -12.77
C LYS A 91 -1.67 -25.31 -12.76
N TYR A 92 -1.07 -25.58 -11.60
CA TYR A 92 0.14 -26.40 -11.48
C TYR A 92 -0.06 -27.67 -10.66
N ILE A 93 -0.64 -27.61 -9.45
CA ILE A 93 -0.74 -28.76 -8.54
C ILE A 93 -1.88 -29.69 -8.93
N GLU A 94 -3.07 -29.16 -9.20
CA GLU A 94 -4.25 -29.97 -9.54
C GLU A 94 -4.06 -30.79 -10.82
N LYS A 95 -3.27 -30.28 -11.76
CA LYS A 95 -2.93 -31.01 -12.99
C LYS A 95 -1.97 -32.16 -12.75
N ASP A 96 -1.18 -32.12 -11.69
CA ASP A 96 -0.28 -33.17 -11.28
C ASP A 96 -0.98 -34.11 -10.29
N GLY A 97 -1.70 -35.12 -10.80
CA GLY A 97 -2.47 -36.06 -9.98
C GLY A 97 -1.65 -36.84 -8.95
N ALA A 98 -0.32 -36.87 -9.09
CA ALA A 98 0.55 -37.51 -8.11
C ALA A 98 0.76 -36.61 -6.89
N LEU A 99 0.87 -35.27 -7.07
CA LEU A 99 0.96 -34.31 -5.99
C LEU A 99 -0.42 -34.06 -5.37
N ASP A 100 -1.45 -33.87 -6.20
CA ASP A 100 -2.81 -33.58 -5.72
C ASP A 100 -3.34 -34.60 -4.73
N ARG A 101 -3.09 -35.89 -4.99
CA ARG A 101 -3.53 -36.99 -4.10
C ARG A 101 -2.74 -37.10 -2.79
N ARG A 102 -1.63 -36.35 -2.64
CA ARG A 102 -0.75 -36.42 -1.47
C ARG A 102 -0.96 -35.25 -0.49
N PHE A 103 -1.64 -34.21 -0.94
CA PHE A 103 -1.93 -33.06 -0.11
C PHE A 103 -3.40 -32.99 0.26
N GLN A 104 -3.67 -32.88 1.56
CA GLN A 104 -5.00 -32.50 2.04
C GLN A 104 -5.21 -31.00 1.81
N LYS A 105 -6.24 -30.64 1.06
CA LYS A 105 -6.58 -29.23 0.78
C LYS A 105 -7.16 -28.56 2.02
N VAL A 106 -6.58 -27.45 2.40
CA VAL A 106 -7.10 -26.56 3.45
C VAL A 106 -7.27 -25.19 2.84
N THR A 107 -8.51 -24.77 2.64
CA THR A 107 -8.81 -23.43 2.11
C THR A 107 -8.73 -22.39 3.21
N VAL A 108 -7.93 -21.35 3.00
CA VAL A 108 -7.83 -20.20 3.88
C VAL A 108 -8.52 -19.04 3.18
N GLU A 109 -9.67 -18.64 3.70
CA GLU A 109 -10.47 -17.56 3.13
C GLU A 109 -9.96 -16.20 3.59
N ALA A 110 -10.23 -15.15 2.78
CA ALA A 110 -9.95 -13.79 3.18
C ALA A 110 -10.80 -13.42 4.41
N PRO A 111 -10.22 -12.71 5.40
CA PRO A 111 -10.94 -12.35 6.61
C PRO A 111 -12.05 -11.34 6.30
N ASP A 112 -13.12 -11.39 7.09
CA ASP A 112 -14.20 -10.42 7.05
C ASP A 112 -13.74 -9.04 7.59
N LYS A 113 -14.52 -7.99 7.33
CA LYS A 113 -14.22 -6.62 7.74
C LYS A 113 -13.98 -6.48 9.24
N LYS A 114 -14.69 -7.25 10.06
CA LYS A 114 -14.53 -7.26 11.52
C LYS A 114 -13.16 -7.77 11.95
N THR A 115 -12.78 -8.91 11.40
CA THR A 115 -11.47 -9.56 11.64
C THR A 115 -10.32 -8.68 11.12
N VAL A 116 -10.49 -8.06 9.94
CA VAL A 116 -9.50 -7.08 9.41
C VAL A 116 -9.31 -5.92 10.38
N LYS A 117 -10.40 -5.38 10.96
CA LYS A 117 -10.32 -4.31 11.96
C LYS A 117 -9.53 -4.75 13.19
N GLU A 118 -9.79 -5.95 13.72
CA GLU A 118 -9.06 -6.48 14.87
C GLU A 118 -7.57 -6.65 14.59
N ILE A 119 -7.22 -7.11 13.39
CA ILE A 119 -5.83 -7.23 12.93
C ILE A 119 -5.16 -5.86 12.90
N LEU A 120 -5.78 -4.88 12.22
CA LEU A 120 -5.22 -3.54 12.09
C LEU A 120 -5.09 -2.83 13.44
N MET A 121 -6.04 -3.02 14.35
CA MET A 121 -5.98 -2.45 15.71
C MET A 121 -4.79 -2.96 16.51
N LYS A 122 -4.41 -4.23 16.35
CA LYS A 122 -3.20 -4.80 16.97
C LYS A 122 -1.93 -4.26 16.30
N LEU A 123 -1.89 -4.25 14.98
CA LEU A 123 -0.75 -3.75 14.21
C LEU A 123 -0.54 -2.24 14.37
N LYS A 124 -1.61 -1.45 14.50
CA LYS A 124 -1.57 -0.01 14.77
C LYS A 124 -0.57 0.34 15.86
N THR A 125 -0.59 -0.35 16.99
CA THR A 125 0.30 -0.06 18.12
C THR A 125 1.77 -0.29 17.80
N ILE A 126 2.07 -1.23 16.89
CA ILE A 126 3.42 -1.52 16.42
C ILE A 126 3.89 -0.41 15.48
N TYR A 127 3.07 -0.04 14.50
CA TYR A 127 3.38 1.02 13.53
C TYR A 127 3.47 2.40 14.18
N GLU A 128 2.60 2.72 15.15
CA GLU A 128 2.67 3.96 15.93
C GLU A 128 4.00 4.10 16.69
N LYS A 129 4.51 3.00 17.25
CA LYS A 129 5.81 2.99 17.94
C LYS A 129 6.96 3.12 16.95
N TYR A 130 6.90 2.39 15.84
CA TYR A 130 7.97 2.34 14.85
C TYR A 130 8.13 3.68 14.11
N HIS A 131 7.02 4.28 13.67
CA HIS A 131 7.02 5.54 12.91
C HIS A 131 6.89 6.80 13.76
N PHE A 132 6.71 6.69 15.09
CA PHE A 132 6.49 7.83 16.00
C PHE A 132 5.28 8.70 15.62
N VAL A 133 4.18 8.06 15.26
CA VAL A 133 2.91 8.70 14.90
C VAL A 133 1.80 8.23 15.83
N THR A 134 0.64 8.90 15.78
CA THR A 134 -0.61 8.49 16.41
C THR A 134 -1.67 8.30 15.34
N VAL A 135 -2.39 7.19 15.40
CA VAL A 135 -3.45 6.84 14.46
C VAL A 135 -4.75 6.67 15.24
N ASP A 136 -5.76 7.46 14.96
CA ASP A 136 -7.07 7.30 15.61
C ASP A 136 -7.81 6.06 15.10
N ASN A 137 -8.76 5.56 15.88
CA ASN A 137 -9.55 4.39 15.49
C ASN A 137 -10.41 4.68 14.25
N ASP A 138 -10.91 5.90 14.11
CA ASP A 138 -11.67 6.34 12.94
C ASP A 138 -10.83 6.32 11.66
N ILE A 139 -9.52 6.57 11.80
CA ILE A 139 -8.56 6.48 10.67
C ILE A 139 -8.38 5.02 10.25
N VAL A 140 -8.36 4.07 11.21
CA VAL A 140 -8.28 2.64 10.89
C VAL A 140 -9.53 2.20 10.12
N ASP A 141 -10.72 2.61 10.55
CA ASP A 141 -11.97 2.32 9.84
C ASP A 141 -11.95 2.92 8.43
N LEU A 142 -11.49 4.16 8.29
CA LEU A 142 -11.34 4.82 7.00
C LEU A 142 -10.36 4.07 6.06
N ILE A 143 -9.23 3.59 6.58
CA ILE A 143 -8.26 2.81 5.81
C ILE A 143 -8.91 1.54 5.26
N ILE A 144 -9.68 0.82 6.09
CA ILE A 144 -10.39 -0.41 5.67
C ILE A 144 -11.37 -0.08 4.56
N ASP A 145 -12.22 0.94 4.75
CA ASP A 145 -13.24 1.33 3.77
C ASP A 145 -12.65 1.78 2.45
N LEU A 146 -11.60 2.60 2.48
CA LEU A 146 -10.94 3.08 1.28
C LEU A 146 -10.15 1.97 0.57
N SER A 147 -9.50 1.08 1.31
CA SER A 147 -8.81 -0.07 0.74
C SER A 147 -9.78 -1.01 0.02
N GLU A 148 -10.95 -1.26 0.61
CA GLU A 148 -11.97 -2.12 0.02
C GLU A 148 -12.58 -1.50 -1.24
N LYS A 149 -12.85 -0.20 -1.20
CA LYS A 149 -13.53 0.54 -2.29
C LYS A 149 -12.64 0.85 -3.50
N TYR A 150 -11.35 1.08 -3.28
CA TYR A 150 -10.48 1.63 -4.32
C TYR A 150 -9.28 0.77 -4.69
N VAL A 151 -8.89 -0.21 -3.85
CA VAL A 151 -7.72 -1.06 -4.10
C VAL A 151 -8.17 -2.48 -4.44
N TYR A 152 -8.02 -2.89 -5.72
CA TYR A 152 -8.52 -4.17 -6.23
C TYR A 152 -7.43 -5.18 -6.56
N ASP A 153 -6.17 -4.77 -6.56
CA ASP A 153 -5.01 -5.59 -6.93
C ASP A 153 -4.58 -6.58 -5.85
N ARG A 154 -5.08 -6.41 -4.62
CA ARG A 154 -4.75 -7.25 -3.46
C ARG A 154 -5.96 -7.57 -2.60
N ASN A 155 -5.86 -8.64 -1.81
CA ASN A 155 -6.89 -9.05 -0.86
C ASN A 155 -6.70 -8.40 0.52
N GLN A 156 -7.76 -8.41 1.33
CA GLN A 156 -7.63 -8.11 2.75
C GLN A 156 -6.93 -9.30 3.46
N PRO A 157 -6.10 -9.04 4.50
CA PRO A 157 -5.83 -7.76 5.15
C PRO A 157 -4.68 -6.95 4.52
N ASP A 158 -3.90 -7.53 3.59
CA ASP A 158 -2.65 -6.98 3.08
C ASP A 158 -2.78 -5.55 2.55
N LYS A 159 -3.82 -5.29 1.75
CA LYS A 159 -4.03 -3.95 1.18
C LYS A 159 -4.29 -2.87 2.23
N ALA A 160 -4.96 -3.21 3.33
CA ALA A 160 -5.19 -2.27 4.42
C ALA A 160 -3.94 -2.08 5.30
N ILE A 161 -3.17 -3.15 5.51
CA ILE A 161 -1.88 -3.10 6.22
C ILE A 161 -0.88 -2.23 5.45
N ASP A 162 -0.77 -2.43 4.13
CA ASP A 162 0.10 -1.62 3.27
C ASP A 162 -0.23 -0.13 3.33
N ILE A 163 -1.52 0.22 3.32
CA ILE A 163 -1.94 1.62 3.43
C ILE A 163 -1.59 2.17 4.81
N LEU A 164 -1.83 1.42 5.88
CA LEU A 164 -1.50 1.84 7.25
C LEU A 164 -0.01 2.12 7.40
N ASP A 165 0.85 1.22 6.93
CA ASP A 165 2.31 1.38 7.00
C ASP A 165 2.77 2.60 6.19
N GLU A 166 2.32 2.71 4.93
CA GLU A 166 2.71 3.80 4.05
C GLU A 166 2.25 5.18 4.57
N VAL A 167 1.03 5.27 5.13
CA VAL A 167 0.52 6.50 5.76
C VAL A 167 1.37 6.87 6.97
N CYS A 168 1.65 5.92 7.86
CA CYS A 168 2.48 6.15 9.04
C CYS A 168 3.90 6.61 8.67
N ALA A 169 4.52 5.95 7.69
CA ALA A 169 5.83 6.32 7.18
C ALA A 169 5.84 7.74 6.59
N ARG A 170 4.83 8.06 5.75
CA ARG A 170 4.72 9.38 5.11
C ARG A 170 4.51 10.50 6.12
N VAL A 171 3.64 10.31 7.10
CA VAL A 171 3.41 11.29 8.17
C VAL A 171 4.66 11.48 9.03
N SER A 172 5.39 10.40 9.31
CA SER A 172 6.68 10.46 10.00
C SER A 172 7.70 11.33 9.24
N LEU A 173 7.76 11.19 7.91
CA LEU A 173 8.68 11.92 7.03
C LEU A 173 8.23 13.36 6.73
N LYS A 174 6.97 13.72 6.96
CA LYS A 174 6.53 15.13 6.78
C LYS A 174 7.45 16.04 7.60
N GLU A 175 8.09 16.99 6.91
CA GLU A 175 8.94 17.97 7.59
C GLU A 175 8.15 18.72 8.66
N ASN A 176 8.62 18.64 9.89
CA ASN A 176 8.06 19.45 10.97
C ASN A 176 8.46 20.90 10.70
N LYS A 177 7.47 21.78 10.50
CA LYS A 177 7.69 23.24 10.27
C LYS A 177 8.62 23.84 11.33
N ASN A 178 8.57 23.31 12.56
CA ASN A 178 9.45 23.73 13.65
C ASN A 178 10.91 23.31 13.43
N ILE A 179 11.18 22.15 12.85
CA ILE A 179 12.55 21.69 12.51
C ILE A 179 13.11 22.53 11.35
N LYS A 180 12.27 22.85 10.35
CA LYS A 180 12.67 23.74 9.25
C LYS A 180 13.04 25.12 9.77
N LYS A 181 12.18 25.70 10.63
CA LYS A 181 12.43 27.00 11.27
C LYS A 181 13.67 26.95 12.17
N TYR A 182 13.86 25.91 12.96
CA TYR A 182 15.05 25.70 13.78
C TYR A 182 16.35 25.67 12.96
N ASN A 183 16.37 24.93 11.86
CA ASN A 183 17.54 24.85 10.98
C ASN A 183 17.84 26.19 10.28
N MET A 184 16.79 26.95 9.91
CA MET A 184 16.95 28.30 9.36
C MET A 184 17.57 29.26 10.40
N LEU A 185 17.03 29.29 11.61
CA LEU A 185 17.54 30.14 12.69
C LEU A 185 18.98 29.79 13.09
N LYS A 186 19.35 28.51 13.05
CA LYS A 186 20.72 28.06 13.33
C LYS A 186 21.72 28.53 12.27
N LYS A 187 21.31 28.55 10.98
CA LYS A 187 22.11 29.18 9.91
C LYS A 187 22.23 30.69 10.08
N GLU A 188 21.13 31.35 10.45
CA GLU A 188 21.12 32.80 10.68
C GLU A 188 22.00 33.18 11.87
N LEU A 189 21.97 32.41 12.96
CA LEU A 189 22.84 32.56 14.12
C LEU A 189 24.32 32.50 13.73
N THR A 190 24.72 31.48 12.95
CA THR A 190 26.10 31.32 12.47
C THR A 190 26.55 32.49 11.61
N ASN A 191 25.68 33.03 10.76
CA ASN A 191 25.99 34.22 9.94
C ASN A 191 26.10 35.48 10.77
N THR A 192 25.23 35.67 11.75
CA THR A 192 25.27 36.82 12.67
C THR A 192 26.53 36.80 13.52
N MET A 193 26.95 35.61 14.01
CA MET A 193 28.20 35.44 14.75
C MET A 193 29.45 35.77 13.90
N LYS A 194 29.45 35.39 12.62
CA LYS A 194 30.55 35.72 11.69
C LYS A 194 30.64 37.24 11.48
N LYS A 195 29.52 37.92 11.19
CA LYS A 195 29.45 39.36 11.02
C LYS A 195 29.88 40.10 12.27
N LYS A 196 29.45 39.64 13.46
CA LYS A 196 29.89 40.21 14.73
C LYS A 196 31.42 40.19 14.90
N LYS A 197 32.05 39.01 14.55
CA LYS A 197 33.51 38.90 14.58
C LYS A 197 34.20 39.86 13.62
N GLU A 198 33.71 40.04 12.40
CA GLU A 198 34.25 40.99 11.42
C GLU A 198 34.15 42.43 11.91
N TYR A 199 33.00 42.82 12.50
CA TYR A 199 32.84 44.18 13.06
C TYR A 199 33.77 44.45 14.25
N ILE A 200 34.04 43.43 15.10
CA ILE A 200 34.98 43.54 16.18
C ILE A 200 36.42 43.74 15.66
N LEU A 201 36.83 42.96 14.65
CA LEU A 201 38.13 43.08 14.03
C LEU A 201 38.34 44.43 13.37
N ASN A 202 37.28 45.02 12.81
CA ASN A 202 37.30 46.36 12.20
C ASN A 202 37.03 47.50 13.20
N SER A 203 37.07 47.24 14.52
CA SER A 203 36.85 48.20 15.61
C SER A 203 35.50 48.92 15.55
N ASN A 204 34.50 48.37 14.85
CA ASN A 204 33.15 48.92 14.72
C ASN A 204 32.22 48.37 15.82
N PHE A 205 32.44 48.84 17.05
CA PHE A 205 31.76 48.35 18.26
C PHE A 205 30.23 48.61 18.24
N LYS A 206 29.79 49.67 17.55
CA LYS A 206 28.37 50.05 17.48
C LYS A 206 27.55 49.01 16.68
N GLU A 207 28.06 48.52 15.55
CA GLU A 207 27.43 47.46 14.76
C GLU A 207 27.63 46.08 15.40
N ALA A 208 28.76 45.84 16.07
CA ALA A 208 28.98 44.62 16.83
C ALA A 208 27.96 44.46 17.98
N SER A 209 27.57 45.57 18.66
CA SER A 209 26.52 45.56 19.70
C SER A 209 25.15 45.19 19.14
N LYS A 210 24.76 45.74 17.99
CA LYS A 210 23.51 45.37 17.29
C LYS A 210 23.49 43.92 16.89
N CYS A 211 24.62 43.38 16.44
CA CYS A 211 24.74 41.95 16.12
C CYS A 211 24.58 41.07 17.36
N LYS A 212 25.06 41.50 18.53
CA LYS A 212 24.90 40.78 19.80
C LYS A 212 23.45 40.73 20.27
N GLU A 213 22.71 41.84 20.12
CA GLU A 213 21.27 41.87 20.42
C GLU A 213 20.49 40.92 19.55
N LYS A 214 20.77 40.89 18.22
CA LYS A 214 20.18 39.93 17.30
C LYS A 214 20.54 38.49 17.65
N GLU A 215 21.78 38.21 18.00
CA GLU A 215 22.25 36.92 18.46
C GLU A 215 21.42 36.43 19.66
N ASN A 216 21.20 37.26 20.66
CA ASN A 216 20.40 36.93 21.84
C ASN A 216 18.93 36.64 21.50
N LEU A 217 18.32 37.39 20.58
CA LEU A 217 16.94 37.16 20.12
C LEU A 217 16.81 35.83 19.40
N ILE A 218 17.74 35.57 18.48
CA ILE A 218 17.74 34.28 17.73
C ILE A 218 17.97 33.10 18.68
N MET A 219 18.85 33.25 19.67
CA MET A 219 19.14 32.21 20.65
C MET A 219 17.94 31.89 21.53
N ASN A 220 17.18 32.89 21.95
CA ASN A 220 15.93 32.70 22.68
C ASN A 220 14.85 32.01 21.83
N GLU A 221 14.73 32.37 20.55
CA GLU A 221 13.82 31.66 19.65
C GLU A 221 14.24 30.20 19.43
N ILE A 222 15.53 29.91 19.28
CA ILE A 222 16.07 28.54 19.16
C ILE A 222 15.75 27.74 20.41
N ASN A 223 15.99 28.29 21.62
CA ASN A 223 15.69 27.59 22.88
C ASN A 223 14.20 27.28 23.01
N ASN A 224 13.32 28.22 22.65
CA ASN A 224 11.87 27.98 22.65
C ASN A 224 11.44 26.90 21.65
N LEU A 225 12.09 26.82 20.49
CA LEU A 225 11.86 25.78 19.50
C LEU A 225 12.46 24.44 19.92
N GLU A 226 13.62 24.42 20.57
CA GLU A 226 14.22 23.17 21.09
C GLU A 226 13.31 22.49 22.11
N ILE A 227 12.69 23.22 23.01
CA ILE A 227 11.71 22.67 23.95
C ILE A 227 10.53 22.05 23.20
N LYS A 228 10.02 22.73 22.15
CA LYS A 228 8.93 22.21 21.30
C LYS A 228 9.35 21.04 20.43
N VAL A 229 10.61 20.94 20.02
CA VAL A 229 11.17 19.85 19.23
C VAL A 229 11.56 18.65 20.11
N ARG A 230 12.04 18.90 21.34
CA ARG A 230 12.34 17.83 22.31
C ARG A 230 11.06 17.15 22.85
N ASN A 231 10.01 17.92 23.10
CA ASN A 231 8.67 17.38 23.33
C ASN A 231 8.08 16.94 21.97
N ARG A 232 8.66 15.88 21.37
CA ARG A 232 8.11 15.24 20.17
C ARG A 232 6.69 14.75 20.47
N SER A 233 5.70 15.64 20.31
CA SER A 233 4.33 15.19 20.17
C SER A 233 4.29 14.27 18.94
N LYS A 234 3.83 13.05 19.13
CA LYS A 234 3.59 12.12 18.02
C LYS A 234 2.75 12.86 16.99
N LYS A 235 3.11 12.75 15.73
CA LYS A 235 2.32 13.36 14.66
C LYS A 235 1.03 12.55 14.50
N GLU A 236 -0.09 13.22 14.43
CA GLU A 236 -1.38 12.58 14.17
C GLU A 236 -1.54 12.33 12.67
N VAL A 237 -2.03 11.14 12.36
CA VAL A 237 -2.43 10.76 11.00
C VAL A 237 -3.80 11.35 10.72
N THR A 238 -3.92 12.12 9.63
CA THR A 238 -5.18 12.74 9.21
C THR A 238 -5.87 11.96 8.10
N LYS A 239 -7.15 12.27 7.85
CA LYS A 239 -7.93 11.68 6.75
C LYS A 239 -7.31 12.04 5.38
N GLU A 240 -6.78 13.24 5.27
CA GLU A 240 -6.08 13.73 4.08
C GLU A 240 -4.82 12.90 3.79
N ASP A 241 -4.07 12.51 4.82
CA ASP A 241 -2.88 11.67 4.66
C ASP A 241 -3.24 10.30 4.08
N VAL A 242 -4.32 9.70 4.58
CA VAL A 242 -4.83 8.42 4.05
C VAL A 242 -5.26 8.57 2.60
N ALA A 243 -6.02 9.63 2.30
CA ALA A 243 -6.50 9.89 0.94
C ALA A 243 -5.36 10.17 -0.05
N GLU A 244 -4.28 10.84 0.39
CA GLU A 244 -3.08 11.03 -0.42
C GLU A 244 -2.39 9.71 -0.78
N VAL A 245 -2.28 8.78 0.16
CA VAL A 245 -1.69 7.46 -0.10
C VAL A 245 -2.56 6.64 -1.05
N VAL A 246 -3.87 6.63 -0.84
CA VAL A 246 -4.81 5.97 -1.76
C VAL A 246 -4.76 6.61 -3.16
N HIS A 247 -4.66 7.95 -3.25
CA HIS A 247 -4.46 8.66 -4.52
C HIS A 247 -3.20 8.20 -5.25
N LEU A 248 -2.08 8.04 -4.55
CA LEU A 248 -0.83 7.61 -5.16
C LEU A 248 -0.94 6.20 -5.76
N LYS A 249 -1.64 5.29 -5.07
CA LYS A 249 -1.86 3.92 -5.54
C LYS A 249 -2.86 3.84 -6.70
N THR A 250 -3.96 4.59 -6.62
CA THR A 250 -5.11 4.44 -7.52
C THR A 250 -5.21 5.52 -8.59
N LYS A 251 -4.48 6.63 -8.43
CA LYS A 251 -4.57 7.86 -9.24
C LYS A 251 -5.94 8.57 -9.17
N ILE A 252 -6.81 8.18 -8.22
CA ILE A 252 -8.09 8.84 -7.96
C ILE A 252 -7.81 10.13 -7.18
N PRO A 253 -8.37 11.28 -7.56
CA PRO A 253 -8.15 12.55 -6.86
C PRO A 253 -8.54 12.51 -5.37
N VAL A 254 -7.74 13.15 -4.51
CA VAL A 254 -7.94 13.16 -3.05
C VAL A 254 -9.34 13.63 -2.64
N TYR A 255 -9.88 14.65 -3.31
CA TYR A 255 -11.21 15.17 -3.03
C TYR A 255 -12.35 14.18 -3.38
N GLU A 256 -12.13 13.29 -4.36
CA GLU A 256 -13.07 12.20 -4.66
C GLU A 256 -13.01 11.12 -3.58
N ILE A 257 -11.83 10.81 -3.08
CA ILE A 257 -11.62 9.83 -2.01
C ILE A 257 -12.28 10.31 -0.72
N LEU A 258 -12.14 11.60 -0.39
CA LEU A 258 -12.73 12.21 0.81
C LEU A 258 -14.21 12.56 0.66
N ASN A 259 -14.83 12.24 -0.49
CA ASN A 259 -16.24 12.56 -0.78
C ASN A 259 -16.58 14.07 -0.67
N ASP A 260 -15.66 14.93 -1.09
CA ASP A 260 -15.94 16.37 -1.21
C ASP A 260 -16.85 16.63 -2.43
N ASN A 261 -18.14 16.35 -2.22
CA ASN A 261 -19.15 16.37 -3.28
C ASN A 261 -19.23 17.73 -4.00
N VAL A 262 -18.91 18.83 -3.31
CA VAL A 262 -18.96 20.17 -3.90
C VAL A 262 -17.83 20.36 -4.91
N LYS A 263 -16.60 19.93 -4.58
CA LYS A 263 -15.49 19.99 -5.52
C LYS A 263 -15.65 19.03 -6.69
N ILE A 264 -16.14 17.80 -6.41
CA ILE A 264 -16.42 16.79 -7.45
C ILE A 264 -17.40 17.35 -8.50
N ILE A 265 -18.48 18.00 -8.03
CA ILE A 265 -19.49 18.56 -8.91
C ILE A 265 -18.93 19.72 -9.75
N LYS A 266 -18.17 20.64 -9.13
CA LYS A 266 -17.53 21.76 -9.85
C LYS A 266 -16.55 21.28 -10.92
N ASP A 267 -15.72 20.29 -10.59
CA ASP A 267 -14.77 19.71 -11.54
C ASP A 267 -15.47 18.97 -12.68
N LEU A 268 -16.57 18.30 -12.37
CA LEU A 268 -17.39 17.62 -13.37
C LEU A 268 -18.03 18.64 -14.35
N GLU A 269 -18.61 19.71 -13.83
CA GLU A 269 -19.16 20.79 -14.65
C GLU A 269 -18.08 21.39 -15.58
N LYS A 270 -16.91 21.69 -15.05
CA LYS A 270 -15.80 22.24 -15.82
C LYS A 270 -15.36 21.27 -16.92
N LYS A 271 -15.07 20.01 -16.58
CA LYS A 271 -14.62 18.99 -17.53
C LYS A 271 -15.64 18.71 -18.65
N LEU A 272 -16.93 18.74 -18.33
CA LEU A 272 -17.99 18.57 -19.33
C LEU A 272 -18.07 19.78 -20.27
N ASN A 273 -18.06 21.00 -19.74
CA ASN A 273 -18.13 22.22 -20.52
C ASN A 273 -16.89 22.43 -21.42
N ASP A 274 -15.70 22.04 -20.94
CA ASP A 274 -14.45 22.15 -21.71
C ASP A 274 -14.38 21.20 -22.91
N LYS A 275 -15.05 20.03 -22.80
CA LYS A 275 -14.99 18.97 -23.84
C LYS A 275 -16.17 18.96 -24.81
N ILE A 276 -17.31 19.40 -24.37
CA ILE A 276 -18.57 19.34 -25.17
C ILE A 276 -19.00 20.74 -25.51
N ILE A 277 -19.04 21.02 -26.78
CA ILE A 277 -19.45 22.33 -27.33
C ILE A 277 -20.86 22.22 -27.97
N GLY A 278 -21.73 23.15 -27.68
CA GLY A 278 -23.03 23.31 -28.40
C GLY A 278 -24.17 22.41 -27.90
N GLN A 279 -24.03 21.68 -26.76
CA GLN A 279 -25.09 20.82 -26.18
C GLN A 279 -25.54 21.30 -24.81
N GLU A 280 -25.74 22.60 -24.61
CA GLU A 280 -25.97 23.20 -23.28
C GLU A 280 -27.14 22.61 -22.49
N LYS A 281 -28.29 22.32 -23.19
CA LYS A 281 -29.46 21.73 -22.52
C LYS A 281 -29.15 20.33 -21.98
N ALA A 282 -28.55 19.47 -22.82
CA ALA A 282 -28.16 18.12 -22.43
C ALA A 282 -27.11 18.13 -21.30
N LEU A 283 -26.15 19.06 -21.35
CA LEU A 283 -25.15 19.22 -20.30
C LEU A 283 -25.78 19.63 -18.96
N LYS A 284 -26.73 20.59 -18.95
CA LYS A 284 -27.44 21.00 -17.73
C LYS A 284 -28.20 19.84 -17.09
N GLU A 285 -28.88 19.03 -17.88
CA GLU A 285 -29.59 17.85 -17.40
C GLU A 285 -28.62 16.79 -16.82
N LEU A 286 -27.52 16.51 -17.51
CA LEU A 286 -26.52 15.57 -17.04
C LEU A 286 -25.85 16.03 -15.73
N ILE A 287 -25.51 17.30 -15.63
CA ILE A 287 -24.97 17.91 -14.42
C ILE A 287 -25.99 17.79 -13.26
N HIS A 288 -27.27 18.02 -13.53
CA HIS A 288 -28.31 17.87 -12.53
C HIS A 288 -28.48 16.42 -12.05
N ILE A 289 -28.42 15.46 -12.97
CA ILE A 289 -28.45 14.03 -12.65
C ILE A 289 -27.20 13.66 -11.82
N ALA A 290 -26.01 14.11 -12.24
CA ALA A 290 -24.78 13.87 -11.53
C ALA A 290 -24.81 14.44 -10.10
N LYS A 291 -25.37 15.65 -9.92
CA LYS A 291 -25.60 16.24 -8.59
C LYS A 291 -26.48 15.34 -7.72
N LYS A 292 -27.60 14.85 -8.25
CA LYS A 292 -28.49 13.93 -7.50
C LYS A 292 -27.79 12.63 -7.11
N ILE A 293 -27.00 12.06 -8.00
CA ILE A 293 -26.25 10.83 -7.74
C ILE A 293 -25.19 11.06 -6.63
N LYS A 294 -24.38 12.10 -6.76
CA LYS A 294 -23.26 12.37 -5.85
C LYS A 294 -23.71 12.89 -4.47
N LEU A 295 -24.85 13.55 -4.38
CA LEU A 295 -25.42 14.03 -3.12
C LEU A 295 -26.26 12.97 -2.37
N GLY A 296 -26.35 11.75 -2.92
CA GLY A 296 -27.05 10.65 -2.23
C GLY A 296 -28.57 10.75 -2.21
N PHE A 297 -29.18 11.58 -3.07
CA PHE A 297 -30.64 11.70 -3.18
C PHE A 297 -31.34 10.47 -3.80
N ARG A 298 -30.57 9.42 -4.11
CA ARG A 298 -31.08 8.13 -4.58
C ARG A 298 -30.32 6.96 -3.94
N ASP A 299 -31.02 5.82 -3.81
CA ASP A 299 -30.45 4.58 -3.31
C ASP A 299 -29.17 4.18 -4.06
N SER A 300 -28.09 3.96 -3.35
CA SER A 300 -26.79 3.57 -3.89
C SER A 300 -26.80 2.23 -4.66
N ASN A 301 -27.84 1.42 -4.44
CA ASN A 301 -27.98 0.07 -5.02
C ASN A 301 -28.77 0.03 -6.33
N LYS A 302 -29.26 1.18 -6.86
CA LYS A 302 -30.02 1.21 -8.11
C LYS A 302 -29.14 1.64 -9.29
N CYS A 303 -29.15 0.83 -10.35
CA CYS A 303 -28.52 1.15 -11.62
C CYS A 303 -29.13 2.40 -12.26
N TYR A 304 -28.29 3.25 -12.84
CA TYR A 304 -28.72 4.42 -13.61
C TYR A 304 -28.72 4.09 -15.10
N SER A 305 -29.89 4.08 -15.69
CA SER A 305 -30.04 3.91 -17.13
C SER A 305 -30.35 5.26 -17.77
N MET A 306 -29.58 5.64 -18.78
CA MET A 306 -29.77 6.88 -19.53
C MET A 306 -29.85 6.57 -21.03
N MET A 307 -30.76 7.26 -21.73
CA MET A 307 -30.92 7.14 -23.18
C MET A 307 -30.63 8.48 -23.82
N PHE A 308 -29.64 8.54 -24.71
CA PHE A 308 -29.29 9.72 -25.48
C PHE A 308 -29.96 9.64 -26.85
N MET A 309 -30.93 10.53 -27.12
CA MET A 309 -31.69 10.56 -28.34
C MET A 309 -31.36 11.81 -29.16
N GLY A 310 -31.31 11.68 -30.49
CA GLY A 310 -31.05 12.76 -31.39
C GLY A 310 -30.56 12.27 -32.77
N PRO A 311 -30.43 13.15 -33.79
CA PRO A 311 -29.95 12.81 -35.13
C PRO A 311 -28.55 12.18 -35.14
N SER A 312 -28.19 11.53 -36.25
CA SER A 312 -26.84 10.99 -36.40
C SER A 312 -25.81 12.11 -36.46
N GLY A 313 -24.59 11.89 -35.88
CA GLY A 313 -23.48 12.85 -35.96
C GLY A 313 -23.49 14.00 -34.92
N VAL A 314 -24.52 14.16 -34.07
CA VAL A 314 -24.64 15.28 -33.12
C VAL A 314 -23.84 15.09 -31.80
N GLY A 315 -22.97 14.09 -31.71
CA GLY A 315 -22.09 13.91 -30.55
C GLY A 315 -22.63 13.07 -29.40
N LYS A 316 -23.74 12.30 -29.56
CA LYS A 316 -24.32 11.47 -28.48
C LYS A 316 -23.34 10.53 -27.82
N THR A 317 -22.56 9.82 -28.62
CA THR A 317 -21.57 8.85 -28.15
C THR A 317 -20.44 9.54 -27.38
N GLU A 318 -20.00 10.70 -27.85
CA GLU A 318 -18.92 11.47 -27.17
C GLU A 318 -19.41 12.05 -25.85
N LEU A 319 -20.66 12.54 -25.81
CA LEU A 319 -21.30 13.03 -24.59
C LEU A 319 -21.40 11.89 -23.54
N ALA A 320 -21.88 10.70 -23.96
CA ALA A 320 -22.00 9.53 -23.09
C ALA A 320 -20.64 9.08 -22.55
N LYS A 321 -19.61 8.98 -23.42
CA LYS A 321 -18.25 8.61 -23.03
C LYS A 321 -17.63 9.64 -22.08
N THR A 322 -17.78 10.93 -22.38
CA THR A 322 -17.22 11.99 -21.54
C THR A 322 -17.90 12.03 -20.18
N PHE A 323 -19.24 11.91 -20.15
CA PHE A 323 -19.98 11.82 -18.89
C PHE A 323 -19.59 10.59 -18.07
N GLY A 324 -19.53 9.42 -18.68
CA GLY A 324 -19.10 8.18 -18.03
C GLY A 324 -17.69 8.32 -17.43
N LYS A 325 -16.71 8.84 -18.19
CA LYS A 325 -15.35 9.11 -17.68
C LYS A 325 -15.34 10.07 -16.49
N CYS A 326 -16.19 11.11 -16.54
CA CYS A 326 -16.26 12.06 -15.44
C CYS A 326 -16.93 11.49 -14.18
N MET A 327 -17.84 10.52 -14.33
CA MET A 327 -18.56 9.90 -13.21
C MET A 327 -17.80 8.75 -12.54
N THR A 328 -17.07 7.94 -13.33
CA THR A 328 -16.41 6.71 -12.88
C THR A 328 -14.90 6.78 -12.86
N GLY A 329 -14.31 7.94 -13.17
CA GLY A 329 -12.89 8.06 -13.47
C GLY A 329 -12.55 7.44 -14.83
N ASN A 330 -11.35 6.89 -15.00
CA ASN A 330 -10.92 6.36 -16.30
C ASN A 330 -11.45 4.94 -16.64
N ASN A 331 -12.28 4.35 -15.78
CA ASN A 331 -12.74 2.97 -15.92
C ASN A 331 -14.06 2.91 -16.74
N ILE A 332 -13.99 3.12 -18.04
CA ILE A 332 -15.09 2.76 -18.94
C ILE A 332 -14.78 1.40 -19.54
N ILE A 333 -15.56 0.41 -19.14
CA ILE A 333 -15.58 -0.91 -19.80
C ILE A 333 -16.46 -0.75 -21.05
N LYS A 334 -15.88 -1.03 -22.22
CA LYS A 334 -16.61 -1.08 -23.50
C LYS A 334 -17.33 -2.40 -23.65
#